data_d1587345973098c5d337c58b32cccdbf
#
_entry.id   d1587345973098c5d337c58b32cccdbf
#
_cell.length_a   1.000
_cell.length_b   1.000
_cell.length_c   1.000
_cell.angle_alpha   90.00
_cell.angle_beta   90.00
_cell.angle_gamma   90.00
#
_symmetry.space_group_name_H-M   'P 1'
#
loop_
_entity.id
_entity.type
_entity.pdbx_description
1 polymer ?
#
loop_
_entity_poly.entity_id
_entity_poly.type
_entity_poly.pdbx_seq_one_letter_code
_entity_poly.pdbx_strand_id
1 'polypeptide(L)'
;MAESLFLAGINVEMVRKVDALFPYVRSRVSHALDAVTKSQIVVNVKALFLHSVGGYFMHSTSNIVISSFVGLAAVGFYSNYMLVVGTISTFIMQVINSMAESVGNLIASEDRGHVYEIFKRVFLINFLISGVSSIVLLNTLNPFIVWWLGPEYMLSGACSFVIILNFFVVGMRRSAMVFKTKAGIFHQDRY
;
A
#
# COMPACT_ATOMS: atom_id res chain seq x y z
N MET A 1 -24.57 6.67 -5.27
CA MET A 1 -25.06 6.66 -6.68
C MET A 1 -24.47 7.77 -7.54
N ALA A 2 -24.56 9.07 -7.14
CA ALA A 2 -23.98 10.17 -7.93
C ALA A 2 -22.47 10.04 -8.17
N GLU A 3 -21.73 9.64 -7.18
CA GLU A 3 -20.26 9.46 -7.25
C GLU A 3 -19.85 8.33 -8.21
N SER A 4 -20.60 7.24 -8.22
CA SER A 4 -20.36 6.11 -9.15
C SER A 4 -20.67 6.50 -10.61
N LEU A 5 -21.67 7.33 -10.86
CA LEU A 5 -21.99 7.85 -12.17
C LEU A 5 -20.95 8.86 -12.66
N PHE A 6 -20.43 9.70 -11.76
CA PHE A 6 -19.36 10.65 -12.07
C PHE A 6 -18.06 9.93 -12.45
N LEU A 7 -17.67 8.92 -11.67
CA LEU A 7 -16.49 8.08 -11.97
C LEU A 7 -16.67 7.30 -13.27
N ALA A 8 -17.86 6.77 -13.55
CA ALA A 8 -18.15 6.11 -14.81
C ALA A 8 -18.03 7.08 -15.99
N GLY A 9 -18.49 8.32 -15.86
CA GLY A 9 -18.36 9.36 -16.88
C GLY A 9 -16.90 9.70 -17.20
N ILE A 10 -16.07 9.88 -16.17
CA ILE A 10 -14.62 10.12 -16.30
C ILE A 10 -13.95 8.93 -17.00
N ASN A 11 -14.28 7.70 -16.61
CA ASN A 11 -13.70 6.51 -17.22
C ASN A 11 -14.05 6.39 -18.70
N VAL A 12 -15.30 6.69 -19.09
CA VAL A 12 -15.72 6.70 -20.49
C VAL A 12 -14.97 7.77 -21.29
N GLU A 13 -14.78 8.95 -20.74
CA GLU A 13 -14.03 10.02 -21.40
C GLU A 13 -12.55 9.66 -21.54
N MET A 14 -11.94 9.06 -20.51
CA MET A 14 -10.57 8.54 -20.57
C MET A 14 -10.42 7.47 -21.66
N VAL A 15 -11.33 6.51 -21.73
CA VAL A 15 -11.31 5.46 -22.78
C VAL A 15 -11.41 6.08 -24.18
N ARG A 16 -12.29 7.07 -24.38
CA ARG A 16 -12.39 7.78 -25.67
C ARG A 16 -11.09 8.50 -26.05
N LYS A 17 -10.43 9.17 -25.09
CA LYS A 17 -9.14 9.83 -25.34
C LYS A 17 -8.04 8.82 -25.65
N VAL A 18 -8.00 7.70 -24.93
CA VAL A 18 -7.05 6.62 -25.21
C VAL A 18 -7.28 6.00 -26.56
N ASP A 19 -8.54 5.72 -26.97
CA ASP A 19 -8.88 5.20 -28.29
C ASP A 19 -8.48 6.17 -29.43
N ALA A 20 -8.56 7.48 -29.18
CA ALA A 20 -8.16 8.50 -30.16
C ALA A 20 -6.62 8.61 -30.27
N LEU A 21 -5.89 8.51 -29.17
CA LEU A 21 -4.42 8.63 -29.13
C LEU A 21 -3.72 7.32 -29.52
N PHE A 22 -4.35 6.18 -29.28
CA PHE A 22 -3.76 4.84 -29.47
C PHE A 22 -4.73 3.91 -30.22
N PRO A 23 -5.06 4.19 -31.50
CA PRO A 23 -6.05 3.41 -32.26
C PRO A 23 -5.68 1.92 -32.43
N TYR A 24 -4.39 1.57 -32.28
CA TYR A 24 -3.91 0.18 -32.30
C TYR A 24 -4.37 -0.67 -31.10
N VAL A 25 -4.75 -0.06 -29.97
CA VAL A 25 -5.26 -0.80 -28.80
C VAL A 25 -6.59 -1.49 -29.13
N ARG A 26 -7.37 -0.91 -30.02
CA ARG A 26 -8.65 -1.46 -30.49
C ARG A 26 -8.52 -2.38 -31.69
N SER A 27 -7.38 -2.32 -32.39
CA SER A 27 -7.12 -3.25 -33.51
C SER A 27 -6.94 -4.65 -32.92
N ARG A 28 -7.86 -5.56 -33.28
CA ARG A 28 -7.76 -7.00 -32.94
C ARG A 28 -6.64 -7.69 -33.74
N VAL A 29 -5.44 -7.14 -33.73
CA VAL A 29 -4.27 -7.86 -34.21
C VAL A 29 -3.91 -8.84 -33.11
N SER A 30 -4.58 -9.98 -33.10
CA SER A 30 -4.25 -11.10 -32.26
C SER A 30 -2.94 -11.73 -32.75
N HIS A 31 -1.81 -11.14 -32.40
CA HIS A 31 -0.58 -11.92 -32.44
C HIS A 31 -0.69 -12.95 -31.30
N ALA A 32 -0.73 -14.22 -31.69
CA ALA A 32 -0.68 -15.30 -30.70
C ALA A 32 0.58 -15.09 -29.84
N LEU A 33 0.38 -14.88 -28.56
CA LEU A 33 1.47 -14.75 -27.61
C LEU A 33 2.31 -16.05 -27.66
N ASP A 34 3.63 -15.90 -27.75
CA ASP A 34 4.54 -17.00 -27.61
C ASP A 34 4.28 -17.78 -26.30
N ALA A 35 4.40 -19.10 -26.36
CA ALA A 35 4.11 -19.99 -25.22
C ALA A 35 4.93 -19.63 -23.96
N VAL A 36 6.15 -19.15 -24.14
CA VAL A 36 7.04 -18.70 -23.06
C VAL A 36 6.47 -17.44 -22.38
N THR A 37 6.12 -16.43 -23.17
CA THR A 37 5.51 -15.18 -22.67
C THR A 37 4.20 -15.45 -21.96
N LYS A 38 3.33 -16.30 -22.51
CA LYS A 38 2.07 -16.71 -21.89
C LYS A 38 2.30 -17.40 -20.53
N SER A 39 3.27 -18.29 -20.45
CA SER A 39 3.64 -18.98 -19.21
C SER A 39 4.14 -17.98 -18.16
N GLN A 40 4.99 -17.03 -18.53
CA GLN A 40 5.48 -15.98 -17.62
C GLN A 40 4.37 -15.10 -17.10
N ILE A 41 3.43 -14.68 -17.96
CA ILE A 41 2.26 -13.91 -17.55
C ILE A 41 1.42 -14.67 -16.52
N VAL A 42 1.12 -15.95 -16.79
CA VAL A 42 0.34 -16.80 -15.85
C VAL A 42 1.04 -16.94 -14.50
N VAL A 43 2.35 -17.16 -14.50
CA VAL A 43 3.13 -17.27 -13.26
C VAL A 43 3.12 -15.95 -12.48
N ASN A 44 3.29 -14.81 -13.14
CA ASN A 44 3.24 -13.49 -12.50
C ASN A 44 1.85 -13.17 -11.95
N VAL A 45 0.78 -13.46 -12.70
CA VAL A 45 -0.60 -13.27 -12.26
C VAL A 45 -0.91 -14.14 -11.03
N LYS A 46 -0.50 -15.41 -11.03
CA LYS A 46 -0.65 -16.28 -9.86
C LYS A 46 0.10 -15.75 -8.63
N ALA A 47 1.34 -15.28 -8.81
CA ALA A 47 2.12 -14.71 -7.72
C ALA A 47 1.46 -13.45 -7.14
N LEU A 48 0.99 -12.54 -7.99
CA LEU A 48 0.28 -11.33 -7.58
C LEU A 48 -1.05 -11.65 -6.89
N PHE A 49 -1.79 -12.64 -7.40
CA PHE A 49 -3.04 -13.10 -6.78
C PHE A 49 -2.80 -13.64 -5.37
N LEU A 50 -1.83 -14.56 -5.20
CA LEU A 50 -1.48 -15.11 -3.89
C LEU A 50 -1.02 -14.03 -2.92
N HIS A 51 -0.22 -13.07 -3.38
CA HIS A 51 0.22 -11.94 -2.56
C HIS A 51 -0.96 -11.06 -2.12
N SER A 52 -1.90 -10.77 -3.01
CA SER A 52 -3.09 -9.96 -2.71
C SER A 52 -4.03 -10.69 -1.73
N VAL A 53 -4.28 -11.97 -1.96
CA VAL A 53 -5.09 -12.83 -1.07
C VAL A 53 -4.45 -12.92 0.31
N GLY A 54 -3.13 -13.17 0.38
CA GLY A 54 -2.39 -13.21 1.65
C GLY A 54 -2.48 -11.89 2.42
N GLY A 55 -2.33 -10.76 1.74
CA GLY A 55 -2.49 -9.42 2.34
C GLY A 55 -3.89 -9.20 2.91
N TYR A 56 -4.93 -9.62 2.19
CA TYR A 56 -6.32 -9.51 2.64
C TYR A 56 -6.58 -10.33 3.91
N PHE A 57 -6.08 -11.57 3.94
CA PHE A 57 -6.19 -12.43 5.12
C PHE A 57 -5.47 -11.82 6.34
N MET A 58 -4.28 -11.27 6.17
CA MET A 58 -3.55 -10.63 7.28
C MET A 58 -4.32 -9.46 7.90
N HIS A 59 -4.96 -8.61 7.10
CA HIS A 59 -5.75 -7.49 7.63
C HIS A 59 -7.05 -7.93 8.31
N SER A 60 -7.73 -8.94 7.77
CA SER A 60 -9.00 -9.44 8.32
C SER A 60 -8.81 -10.29 9.55
N THR A 61 -7.71 -11.03 9.67
CA THR A 61 -7.41 -11.93 10.78
C THR A 61 -7.32 -11.19 12.11
N SER A 62 -6.77 -9.98 12.14
CA SER A 62 -6.68 -9.19 13.38
C SER A 62 -8.04 -8.94 14.01
N ASN A 63 -9.05 -8.56 13.23
CA ASN A 63 -10.39 -8.33 13.73
C ASN A 63 -11.07 -9.62 14.21
N ILE A 64 -10.86 -10.74 13.52
CA ILE A 64 -11.39 -12.07 13.92
C ILE A 64 -10.75 -12.50 15.24
N VAL A 65 -9.44 -12.36 15.39
CA VAL A 65 -8.73 -12.73 16.62
C VAL A 65 -9.20 -11.85 17.79
N ILE A 66 -9.26 -10.53 17.61
CA ILE A 66 -9.73 -9.62 18.68
C ILE A 66 -11.17 -9.94 19.06
N SER A 67 -12.07 -10.16 18.10
CA SER A 67 -13.46 -10.48 18.41
C SER A 67 -13.63 -11.82 19.14
N SER A 68 -12.80 -12.82 18.80
CA SER A 68 -12.88 -14.16 19.38
C SER A 68 -12.30 -14.25 20.79
N PHE A 69 -11.23 -13.51 21.08
CA PHE A 69 -10.52 -13.62 22.36
C PHE A 69 -10.85 -12.50 23.36
N VAL A 70 -11.22 -11.31 22.87
CA VAL A 70 -11.45 -10.13 23.72
C VAL A 70 -12.91 -9.68 23.66
N GLY A 71 -13.55 -9.78 22.50
CA GLY A 71 -14.93 -9.43 22.28
C GLY A 71 -15.14 -8.35 21.22
N LEU A 72 -16.40 -8.22 20.77
CA LEU A 72 -16.76 -7.33 19.66
C LEU A 72 -16.53 -5.84 19.98
N ALA A 73 -16.74 -5.43 21.25
CA ALA A 73 -16.48 -4.06 21.68
C ALA A 73 -15.01 -3.65 21.50
N ALA A 74 -14.07 -4.57 21.76
CA ALA A 74 -12.65 -4.33 21.58
C ALA A 74 -12.26 -4.13 20.10
N VAL A 75 -12.95 -4.78 19.17
CA VAL A 75 -12.80 -4.54 17.72
C VAL A 75 -13.19 -3.10 17.38
N GLY A 76 -14.28 -2.58 17.97
CA GLY A 76 -14.71 -1.19 17.80
C GLY A 76 -13.64 -0.21 18.28
N PHE A 77 -13.10 -0.39 19.47
CA PHE A 77 -12.01 0.45 20.01
C PHE A 77 -10.77 0.40 19.12
N TYR A 78 -10.31 -0.79 18.73
CA TYR A 78 -9.18 -0.98 17.83
C TYR A 78 -9.41 -0.30 16.46
N SER A 79 -10.62 -0.39 15.92
CA SER A 79 -10.97 0.19 14.62
C SER A 79 -10.85 1.72 14.61
N ASN A 80 -11.18 2.40 15.70
CA ASN A 80 -11.02 3.86 15.83
C ASN A 80 -9.53 4.25 15.75
N TYR A 81 -8.64 3.51 16.41
CA TYR A 81 -7.21 3.72 16.32
C TYR A 81 -6.70 3.46 14.90
N MET A 82 -7.15 2.37 14.29
CA MET A 82 -6.75 2.01 12.92
C MET A 82 -7.25 3.01 11.89
N LEU A 83 -8.38 3.69 12.12
CA LEU A 83 -8.87 4.75 11.24
C LEU A 83 -7.90 5.93 11.20
N VAL A 84 -7.44 6.40 12.37
CA VAL A 84 -6.49 7.52 12.46
C VAL A 84 -5.14 7.12 11.86
N VAL A 85 -4.58 6.01 12.32
CA VAL A 85 -3.27 5.50 11.86
C VAL A 85 -3.31 5.15 10.37
N GLY A 86 -4.40 4.56 9.88
CA GLY A 86 -4.61 4.20 8.49
C GLY A 86 -4.68 5.44 7.58
N THR A 87 -5.33 6.51 8.03
CA THR A 87 -5.40 7.77 7.30
C THR A 87 -3.99 8.35 7.10
N ILE A 88 -3.21 8.47 8.18
CA ILE A 88 -1.82 8.96 8.10
C ILE A 88 -0.97 8.03 7.21
N SER A 89 -1.13 6.71 7.36
CA SER A 89 -0.51 5.70 6.50
C SER A 89 -0.78 5.96 5.02
N THR A 90 -2.02 6.29 4.67
CA THR A 90 -2.44 6.54 3.28
C THR A 90 -1.76 7.77 2.71
N PHE A 91 -1.64 8.86 3.48
CA PHE A 91 -0.92 10.05 3.05
C PHE A 91 0.56 9.76 2.81
N ILE A 92 1.24 9.07 3.73
CA ILE A 92 2.65 8.69 3.55
C ILE A 92 2.81 7.80 2.31
N MET A 93 1.88 6.86 2.11
CA MET A 93 1.90 5.97 0.95
C MET A 93 1.77 6.74 -0.37
N GLN A 94 0.93 7.78 -0.42
CA GLN A 94 0.79 8.62 -1.62
C GLN A 94 2.09 9.36 -1.93
N VAL A 95 2.79 9.89 -0.92
CA VAL A 95 4.10 10.53 -1.11
C VAL A 95 5.11 9.55 -1.68
N ILE A 96 5.20 8.34 -1.14
CA ILE A 96 6.15 7.32 -1.63
C ILE A 96 5.74 6.81 -3.02
N ASN A 97 4.45 6.62 -3.28
CA ASN A 97 3.96 6.16 -4.59
C ASN A 97 4.14 7.22 -5.69
N SER A 98 4.11 8.50 -5.37
CA SER A 98 4.40 9.56 -6.35
C SER A 98 5.82 9.47 -6.93
N MET A 99 6.74 8.86 -6.19
CA MET A 99 8.12 8.61 -6.64
C MET A 99 8.25 7.31 -7.46
N ALA A 100 7.25 6.43 -7.43
CA ALA A 100 7.35 5.08 -7.99
C ALA A 100 7.61 5.06 -9.51
N GLU A 101 7.03 6.01 -10.26
CA GLU A 101 7.24 6.10 -11.71
C GLU A 101 8.68 6.55 -12.04
N SER A 102 9.18 7.55 -11.32
CA SER A 102 10.58 8.00 -11.44
C SER A 102 11.56 6.88 -11.09
N VAL A 103 11.25 6.07 -10.06
CA VAL A 103 12.04 4.88 -9.71
C VAL A 103 12.02 3.84 -10.83
N GLY A 104 10.89 3.63 -11.50
CA GLY A 104 10.78 2.72 -12.64
C GLY A 104 11.69 3.15 -13.80
N ASN A 105 11.66 4.43 -14.17
CA ASN A 105 12.52 4.99 -15.20
C ASN A 105 13.99 4.91 -14.80
N LEU A 106 14.33 5.22 -13.55
CA LEU A 106 15.69 5.12 -13.02
C LEU A 106 16.26 3.70 -13.17
N ILE A 107 15.48 2.68 -12.79
CA ILE A 107 15.91 1.28 -12.88
C ILE A 107 16.13 0.84 -14.34
N ALA A 108 15.37 1.42 -15.29
CA ALA A 108 15.49 1.10 -16.71
C ALA A 108 16.66 1.80 -17.42
N SER A 109 17.08 2.99 -16.94
CA SER A 109 18.03 3.86 -17.65
C SER A 109 19.41 3.97 -16.99
N GLU A 110 19.53 3.66 -15.70
CA GLU A 110 20.72 3.91 -14.92
C GLU A 110 21.41 2.62 -14.47
N ASP A 111 22.69 2.71 -14.11
CA ASP A 111 23.46 1.60 -13.59
C ASP A 111 23.04 1.23 -12.15
N ARG A 112 23.35 0.01 -11.74
CA ARG A 112 22.97 -0.54 -10.42
C ARG A 112 23.52 0.28 -9.25
N GLY A 113 24.71 0.88 -9.42
CA GLY A 113 25.32 1.71 -8.38
C GLY A 113 24.50 2.94 -8.10
N HIS A 114 24.09 3.65 -9.15
CA HIS A 114 23.26 4.85 -9.05
C HIS A 114 21.86 4.54 -8.50
N VAL A 115 21.23 3.47 -8.98
CA VAL A 115 19.93 2.99 -8.44
C VAL A 115 20.01 2.73 -6.93
N TYR A 116 21.09 2.10 -6.45
CA TYR A 116 21.28 1.83 -5.03
C TYR A 116 21.47 3.11 -4.20
N GLU A 117 22.19 4.11 -4.70
CA GLU A 117 22.32 5.40 -4.03
C GLU A 117 20.98 6.13 -3.88
N ILE A 118 20.16 6.12 -4.93
CA ILE A 118 18.81 6.69 -4.88
C ILE A 118 17.92 5.91 -3.92
N PHE A 119 18.01 4.57 -3.92
CA PHE A 119 17.30 3.74 -2.94
C PHE A 119 17.62 4.14 -1.50
N LYS A 120 18.91 4.32 -1.16
CA LYS A 120 19.31 4.74 0.19
C LYS A 120 18.71 6.10 0.58
N ARG A 121 18.68 7.05 -0.34
CA ARG A 121 18.08 8.38 -0.11
C ARG A 121 16.57 8.29 0.12
N VAL A 122 15.86 7.57 -0.74
CA VAL A 122 14.40 7.36 -0.59
C VAL A 122 14.08 6.61 0.70
N PHE A 123 14.90 5.62 1.05
CA PHE A 123 14.75 4.86 2.28
C PHE A 123 14.95 5.75 3.52
N LEU A 124 15.96 6.65 3.50
CA LEU A 124 16.19 7.61 4.57
C LEU A 124 15.04 8.60 4.74
N ILE A 125 14.52 9.15 3.62
CA ILE A 125 13.36 10.04 3.64
C ILE A 125 12.14 9.32 4.23
N ASN A 126 11.89 8.09 3.79
CA ASN A 126 10.79 7.28 4.31
C ASN A 126 10.97 6.97 5.81
N PHE A 127 12.21 6.72 6.25
CA PHE A 127 12.55 6.53 7.67
C PHE A 127 12.21 7.77 8.49
N LEU A 128 12.62 8.95 8.03
CA LEU A 128 12.35 10.21 8.72
C LEU A 128 10.85 10.49 8.80
N ILE A 129 10.13 10.37 7.69
CA ILE A 129 8.67 10.62 7.65
C ILE A 129 7.94 9.63 8.57
N SER A 130 8.21 8.33 8.45
CA SER A 130 7.57 7.30 9.27
C SER A 130 7.95 7.40 10.73
N GLY A 131 9.23 7.70 11.03
CA GLY A 131 9.74 7.86 12.38
C GLY A 131 9.13 9.07 13.11
N VAL A 132 9.16 10.24 12.47
CA VAL A 132 8.56 11.46 13.05
C VAL A 132 7.06 11.27 13.25
N SER A 133 6.35 10.70 12.24
CA SER A 133 4.93 10.41 12.37
C SER A 133 4.63 9.43 13.52
N SER A 134 5.48 8.43 13.73
CA SER A 134 5.34 7.48 14.84
C SER A 134 5.52 8.15 16.20
N ILE A 135 6.51 9.04 16.34
CA ILE A 135 6.73 9.80 17.58
C ILE A 135 5.57 10.72 17.88
N VAL A 136 5.06 11.43 16.86
CA VAL A 136 3.88 12.29 17.01
C VAL A 136 2.67 11.46 17.43
N LEU A 137 2.38 10.36 16.74
CA LEU A 137 1.28 9.45 17.08
C LEU A 137 1.41 8.90 18.50
N LEU A 138 2.61 8.53 18.92
CA LEU A 138 2.84 7.98 20.28
C LEU A 138 2.41 8.96 21.36
N ASN A 139 2.61 10.25 21.15
CA ASN A 139 2.26 11.30 22.11
C ASN A 139 0.83 11.81 21.95
N THR A 140 0.24 11.75 20.77
CA THR A 140 -1.04 12.44 20.48
C THR A 140 -2.21 11.48 20.29
N LEU A 141 -2.00 10.22 19.96
CA LEU A 141 -3.07 9.30 19.55
C LEU A 141 -4.08 9.04 20.69
N ASN A 142 -3.60 8.70 21.89
CA ASN A 142 -4.49 8.49 23.06
C ASN A 142 -5.21 9.76 23.49
N PRO A 143 -4.55 10.92 23.69
CA PRO A 143 -5.22 12.18 23.93
C PRO A 143 -6.26 12.55 22.87
N PHE A 144 -5.96 12.31 21.60
CA PHE A 144 -6.88 12.58 20.50
C PHE A 144 -8.14 11.69 20.58
N ILE A 145 -7.98 10.39 20.83
CA ILE A 145 -9.13 9.47 20.98
C ILE A 145 -10.01 9.89 22.17
N VAL A 146 -9.42 10.26 23.30
CA VAL A 146 -10.16 10.73 24.48
C VAL A 146 -10.92 12.01 24.17
N TRP A 147 -10.30 12.95 23.48
CA TRP A 147 -10.94 14.20 23.08
C TRP A 147 -12.07 14.00 22.06
N TRP A 148 -11.90 13.08 21.12
CA TRP A 148 -12.82 12.88 20.00
C TRP A 148 -14.00 11.98 20.36
N LEU A 149 -13.76 10.87 21.06
CA LEU A 149 -14.75 9.81 21.30
C LEU A 149 -15.11 9.66 22.79
N GLY A 150 -14.23 10.08 23.69
CA GLY A 150 -14.40 9.91 25.12
C GLY A 150 -13.36 8.97 25.74
N PRO A 151 -13.19 9.04 27.07
CA PRO A 151 -12.18 8.24 27.79
C PRO A 151 -12.46 6.74 27.76
N GLU A 152 -13.70 6.32 27.58
CA GLU A 152 -14.12 4.92 27.51
C GLU A 152 -13.58 4.19 26.27
N TYR A 153 -13.21 4.94 25.20
CA TYR A 153 -12.63 4.39 23.97
C TYR A 153 -11.10 4.28 24.01
N MET A 154 -10.47 4.70 25.11
CA MET A 154 -9.04 4.70 25.22
C MET A 154 -8.50 3.29 25.42
N LEU A 155 -7.61 2.87 24.51
CA LEU A 155 -6.83 1.63 24.65
C LEU A 155 -5.69 1.82 25.67
N SER A 156 -5.22 0.71 26.25
CA SER A 156 -4.03 0.76 27.11
C SER A 156 -2.80 1.29 26.35
N GLY A 157 -1.90 1.94 27.06
CA GLY A 157 -0.67 2.48 26.46
C GLY A 157 0.15 1.41 25.72
N ALA A 158 0.17 0.18 26.23
CA ALA A 158 0.83 -0.94 25.57
C ALA A 158 0.18 -1.29 24.22
N CYS A 159 -1.16 -1.33 24.13
CA CYS A 159 -1.87 -1.58 22.87
C CYS A 159 -1.59 -0.47 21.86
N SER A 160 -1.66 0.79 22.27
CA SER A 160 -1.36 1.94 21.41
C SER A 160 0.07 1.90 20.91
N PHE A 161 1.02 1.57 21.77
CA PHE A 161 2.43 1.40 21.39
C PHE A 161 2.61 0.33 20.31
N VAL A 162 1.98 -0.84 20.47
CA VAL A 162 2.08 -1.94 19.47
C VAL A 162 1.48 -1.53 18.15
N ILE A 163 0.34 -0.81 18.14
CA ILE A 163 -0.27 -0.29 16.91
C ILE A 163 0.70 0.66 16.19
N ILE A 164 1.33 1.57 16.93
CA ILE A 164 2.25 2.56 16.36
C ILE A 164 3.56 1.90 15.92
N LEU A 165 4.07 0.92 16.66
CA LEU A 165 5.23 0.13 16.26
C LEU A 165 4.97 -0.61 14.94
N ASN A 166 3.79 -1.23 14.81
CA ASN A 166 3.39 -1.87 13.55
C ASN A 166 3.29 -0.86 12.39
N PHE A 167 2.72 0.32 12.64
CA PHE A 167 2.69 1.41 11.66
C PHE A 167 4.09 1.79 11.19
N PHE A 168 5.05 1.95 12.10
CA PHE A 168 6.44 2.26 11.77
C PHE A 168 7.08 1.16 10.92
N VAL A 169 7.00 -0.11 11.37
CA VAL A 169 7.60 -1.25 10.67
C VAL A 169 7.01 -1.43 9.27
N VAL A 170 5.69 -1.35 9.13
CA VAL A 170 5.01 -1.42 7.83
C VAL A 170 5.37 -0.22 6.96
N GLY A 171 5.46 0.98 7.55
CA GLY A 171 5.91 2.19 6.88
C GLY A 171 7.31 2.04 6.29
N MET A 172 8.25 1.48 7.04
CA MET A 172 9.63 1.25 6.59
C MET A 172 9.74 0.31 5.38
N ARG A 173 8.88 -0.69 5.29
CA ARG A 173 8.88 -1.65 4.18
C ARG A 173 8.46 -1.02 2.83
N ARG A 174 7.76 0.11 2.83
CA ARG A 174 7.15 0.70 1.62
C ARG A 174 8.16 1.08 0.56
N SER A 175 9.25 1.76 0.94
CA SER A 175 10.30 2.14 -0.01
C SER A 175 10.94 0.90 -0.66
N ALA A 176 11.24 -0.13 0.12
CA ALA A 176 11.77 -1.39 -0.42
C ALA A 176 10.78 -2.08 -1.37
N MET A 177 9.48 -2.06 -1.04
CA MET A 177 8.42 -2.61 -1.90
C MET A 177 8.31 -1.87 -3.24
N VAL A 178 8.41 -0.55 -3.26
CA VAL A 178 8.38 0.25 -4.50
C VAL A 178 9.53 -0.15 -5.41
N PHE A 179 10.76 -0.16 -4.92
CA PHE A 179 11.93 -0.54 -5.72
C PHE A 179 11.84 -1.97 -6.21
N LYS A 180 11.46 -2.91 -5.34
CA LYS A 180 11.26 -4.31 -5.70
C LYS A 180 10.22 -4.50 -6.80
N THR A 181 9.06 -3.85 -6.66
CA THR A 181 7.96 -3.95 -7.63
C THR A 181 8.36 -3.38 -8.99
N LYS A 182 9.04 -2.23 -9.00
CA LYS A 182 9.52 -1.62 -10.25
C LYS A 182 10.69 -2.36 -10.90
N ALA A 183 11.50 -3.05 -10.10
CA ALA A 183 12.55 -3.94 -10.62
C ALA A 183 12.03 -5.29 -11.13
N GLY A 184 10.72 -5.58 -10.97
CA GLY A 184 10.12 -6.85 -11.41
C GLY A 184 10.59 -8.07 -10.62
N ILE A 185 11.15 -7.89 -9.42
CA ILE A 185 11.69 -8.97 -8.58
C ILE A 185 10.55 -9.65 -7.81
N PHE A 186 9.66 -10.34 -8.54
CA PHE A 186 8.54 -11.07 -7.91
C PHE A 186 8.89 -12.54 -7.63
N HIS A 187 9.85 -13.11 -8.38
CA HIS A 187 10.16 -14.53 -8.33
C HIS A 187 10.97 -14.95 -7.10
N GLN A 188 11.70 -14.03 -6.49
CA GLN A 188 12.59 -14.33 -5.36
C GLN A 188 11.88 -14.39 -4.01
N ASP A 189 10.60 -13.98 -3.93
CA ASP A 189 9.78 -13.98 -2.71
C ASP A 189 8.84 -15.18 -2.60
N ARG A 190 9.20 -16.31 -3.17
CA ARG A 190 8.37 -17.52 -3.10
C ARG A 190 8.42 -18.26 -1.76
N TYR A 191 9.12 -17.71 -0.76
CA TYR A 191 9.27 -18.34 0.55
C TYR A 191 8.69 -17.48 1.65
#